data_da92a88c02f8ee7381a93ceddd40856f
#
_entry.id   da92a88c02f8ee7381a93ceddd40856f
#
_cell.length_a   1.000
_cell.length_b   1.000
_cell.length_c   1.000
_cell.angle_alpha   90.00
_cell.angle_beta   90.00
_cell.angle_gamma   90.00
#
_symmetry.space_group_name_H-M   'P 1'
#
loop_
_entity.id
_entity.type
_entity.pdbx_description
1 polymer ?
#
loop_
_entity_poly.entity_id
_entity_poly.type
_entity_poly.pdbx_seq_one_letter_code
_entity_poly.pdbx_strand_id
1 'polypeptide(L)'
;LCLADLSAVEKGLHRVQKTARSGDKESIKLVAILEKCQVALNQGQPVRTIDFSKEERPLLQQFFLITAKPAMFVANVAEDGFENNPLLDRLKAYAAAQNAPVVAISAKLEAEMSEMSDEDRQMFLEELGQTEPGLNRLIRSAYSLLGLQTYFTAGVKEVRAWTIHVGDTGPQAAGVIHTDFEKGYIRAQTISYEDFISYKGEQGAKDAGKMRAEGKEYVVKDGDVMNFLFSS
;
A
#
# COMPACT_ATOMS: atom_id res chain seq x y z
N LEU A 1 21.53 3.19 3.01
CA LEU A 1 20.49 3.95 2.30
C LEU A 1 20.65 5.46 2.56
N CYS A 2 20.75 5.92 3.83
CA CYS A 2 20.90 7.34 4.15
C CYS A 2 22.12 7.98 3.47
N LEU A 3 23.28 7.29 3.40
CA LEU A 3 24.46 7.80 2.71
C LEU A 3 24.25 7.97 1.21
N ALA A 4 23.49 7.08 0.57
CA ALA A 4 23.16 7.19 -0.85
C ALA A 4 22.29 8.43 -1.11
N ASP A 5 21.26 8.62 -0.27
CA ASP A 5 20.39 9.79 -0.37
C ASP A 5 21.11 11.09 -0.02
N LEU A 6 22.04 11.06 0.95
CA LEU A 6 22.85 12.22 1.30
C LEU A 6 23.61 12.73 0.08
N SER A 7 24.26 11.83 -0.67
CA SER A 7 24.95 12.23 -1.91
C SER A 7 24.01 12.81 -2.96
N ALA A 8 22.78 12.28 -3.09
CA ALA A 8 21.77 12.82 -4.00
C ALA A 8 21.30 14.22 -3.56
N VAL A 9 21.08 14.41 -2.27
CA VAL A 9 20.67 15.69 -1.67
C VAL A 9 21.75 16.74 -1.84
N GLU A 10 23.02 16.43 -1.60
CA GLU A 10 24.15 17.37 -1.76
C GLU A 10 24.28 17.83 -3.22
N LYS A 11 24.19 16.91 -4.18
CA LYS A 11 24.16 17.26 -5.62
C LYS A 11 22.96 18.14 -5.96
N GLY A 12 21.80 17.83 -5.39
CA GLY A 12 20.56 18.61 -5.55
C GLY A 12 20.73 20.02 -5.00
N LEU A 13 21.24 20.17 -3.77
CA LEU A 13 21.52 21.45 -3.14
C LEU A 13 22.44 22.31 -3.99
N HIS A 14 23.56 21.76 -4.45
CA HIS A 14 24.51 22.52 -5.27
C HIS A 14 23.88 23.04 -6.56
N ARG A 15 22.99 22.25 -7.18
CA ARG A 15 22.28 22.67 -8.40
C ARG A 15 21.26 23.77 -8.10
N VAL A 16 20.42 23.57 -7.10
CA VAL A 16 19.26 24.45 -6.80
C VAL A 16 19.72 25.78 -6.18
N GLN A 17 20.80 25.79 -5.38
CA GLN A 17 21.37 27.00 -4.79
C GLN A 17 21.75 28.06 -5.82
N LYS A 18 22.20 27.65 -7.02
CA LYS A 18 22.51 28.59 -8.12
C LYS A 18 21.27 29.38 -8.55
N THR A 19 20.14 28.70 -8.70
CA THR A 19 18.86 29.30 -9.11
C THR A 19 18.24 30.10 -7.96
N ALA A 20 18.35 29.60 -6.72
CA ALA A 20 17.84 30.31 -5.54
C ALA A 20 18.51 31.69 -5.34
N ARG A 21 19.80 31.82 -5.69
CA ARG A 21 20.54 33.12 -5.65
C ARG A 21 19.97 34.16 -6.59
N SER A 22 19.26 33.77 -7.66
CA SER A 22 18.57 34.72 -8.55
C SER A 22 17.20 35.16 -8.02
N GLY A 23 16.80 34.75 -6.81
CA GLY A 23 15.55 35.17 -6.17
C GLY A 23 14.35 34.30 -6.53
N ASP A 24 14.54 33.14 -7.19
CA ASP A 24 13.46 32.22 -7.51
C ASP A 24 12.87 31.60 -6.23
N LYS A 25 11.59 31.90 -5.97
CA LYS A 25 10.89 31.53 -4.73
C LYS A 25 10.75 30.03 -4.54
N GLU A 26 10.59 29.29 -5.63
CA GLU A 26 10.45 27.82 -5.59
C GLU A 26 11.80 27.19 -5.24
N SER A 27 12.87 27.63 -5.88
CA SER A 27 14.23 27.19 -5.57
C SER A 27 14.64 27.51 -4.13
N ILE A 28 14.25 28.66 -3.58
CA ILE A 28 14.51 29.01 -2.17
C ILE A 28 13.80 28.03 -1.23
N LYS A 29 12.53 27.71 -1.48
CA LYS A 29 11.79 26.69 -0.71
C LYS A 29 12.48 25.32 -0.79
N LEU A 30 12.88 24.93 -2.00
CA LEU A 30 13.52 23.66 -2.25
C LEU A 30 14.89 23.52 -1.54
N VAL A 31 15.67 24.58 -1.48
CA VAL A 31 16.92 24.61 -0.70
C VAL A 31 16.62 24.30 0.78
N ALA A 32 15.65 24.98 1.38
CA ALA A 32 15.29 24.75 2.78
C ALA A 32 14.83 23.31 3.05
N ILE A 33 14.08 22.71 2.11
CA ILE A 33 13.63 21.31 2.20
C ILE A 33 14.83 20.35 2.12
N LEU A 34 15.75 20.57 1.18
CA LEU A 34 16.93 19.73 1.02
C LEU A 34 17.90 19.86 2.20
N GLU A 35 18.03 21.04 2.80
CA GLU A 35 18.84 21.24 4.02
C GLU A 35 18.25 20.46 5.20
N LYS A 36 16.92 20.43 5.38
CA LYS A 36 16.27 19.55 6.38
C LYS A 36 16.62 18.08 6.13
N CYS A 37 16.56 17.62 4.86
CA CYS A 37 16.95 16.26 4.50
C CYS A 37 18.42 15.98 4.82
N GLN A 38 19.32 16.90 4.48
CA GLN A 38 20.76 16.75 4.74
C GLN A 38 21.06 16.59 6.23
N VAL A 39 20.43 17.39 7.09
CA VAL A 39 20.60 17.28 8.55
C VAL A 39 20.17 15.91 9.06
N ALA A 40 18.97 15.43 8.68
CA ALA A 40 18.47 14.13 9.11
C ALA A 40 19.33 12.98 8.59
N LEU A 41 19.71 13.01 7.31
CA LEU A 41 20.54 11.97 6.69
C LEU A 41 21.94 11.88 7.29
N ASN A 42 22.56 13.01 7.68
CA ASN A 42 23.82 13.03 8.39
C ASN A 42 23.74 12.38 9.78
N GLN A 43 22.55 12.40 10.40
CA GLN A 43 22.27 11.72 11.67
C GLN A 43 21.86 10.25 11.48
N GLY A 44 21.87 9.75 10.23
CA GLY A 44 21.39 8.39 9.89
C GLY A 44 19.88 8.25 9.95
N GLN A 45 19.12 9.35 10.00
CA GLN A 45 17.67 9.34 10.02
C GLN A 45 17.11 9.33 8.60
N PRO A 46 16.16 8.43 8.27
CA PRO A 46 15.53 8.39 6.97
C PRO A 46 14.68 9.62 6.68
N VAL A 47 14.60 10.06 5.43
CA VAL A 47 13.81 11.23 5.01
C VAL A 47 12.32 11.08 5.35
N ARG A 48 11.77 9.84 5.34
CA ARG A 48 10.37 9.57 5.71
C ARG A 48 10.00 9.93 7.15
N THR A 49 11.00 10.11 8.05
CA THR A 49 10.76 10.52 9.45
C THR A 49 10.66 12.02 9.62
N ILE A 50 10.94 12.79 8.57
CA ILE A 50 10.83 14.25 8.59
C ILE A 50 9.38 14.62 8.31
N ASP A 51 8.83 15.51 9.12
CA ASP A 51 7.50 16.08 8.85
C ASP A 51 7.58 17.15 7.77
N PHE A 52 6.96 16.85 6.63
CA PHE A 52 6.82 17.76 5.50
C PHE A 52 5.36 18.13 5.28
N SER A 53 5.11 19.39 4.97
CA SER A 53 3.78 19.83 4.58
C SER A 53 3.32 19.15 3.27
N LYS A 54 2.01 19.20 3.01
CA LYS A 54 1.43 18.71 1.74
C LYS A 54 2.04 19.37 0.50
N GLU A 55 2.52 20.60 0.64
CA GLU A 55 3.13 21.40 -0.42
C GLU A 55 4.62 21.06 -0.61
N GLU A 56 5.33 20.67 0.45
CA GLU A 56 6.75 20.32 0.41
C GLU A 56 6.99 18.93 -0.21
N ARG A 57 6.10 17.96 0.05
CA ARG A 57 6.24 16.57 -0.40
C ARG A 57 6.40 16.42 -1.92
N PRO A 58 5.60 17.08 -2.78
CA PRO A 58 5.77 16.98 -4.23
C PRO A 58 7.12 17.49 -4.72
N LEU A 59 7.69 18.50 -4.05
CA LEU A 59 8.99 19.07 -4.42
C LEU A 59 10.15 18.09 -4.20
N LEU A 60 10.00 17.15 -3.24
CA LEU A 60 10.99 16.11 -2.99
C LEU A 60 10.96 14.97 -4.01
N GLN A 61 9.83 14.72 -4.66
CA GLN A 61 9.67 13.56 -5.56
C GLN A 61 10.71 13.54 -6.68
N GLN A 62 11.11 14.70 -7.19
CA GLN A 62 12.10 14.82 -8.27
C GLN A 62 13.50 14.31 -7.89
N PHE A 63 13.79 14.09 -6.61
CA PHE A 63 15.08 13.59 -6.13
C PHE A 63 15.11 12.07 -5.95
N PHE A 64 13.96 11.40 -6.06
CA PHE A 64 13.83 9.94 -5.98
C PHE A 64 14.55 9.33 -4.77
N LEU A 65 14.49 10.01 -3.61
CA LEU A 65 15.16 9.58 -2.39
C LEU A 65 14.63 8.22 -1.91
N ILE A 66 15.53 7.28 -1.69
CA ILE A 66 15.18 5.91 -1.28
C ILE A 66 14.55 5.92 0.11
N THR A 67 15.12 6.73 1.01
CA THR A 67 14.66 6.80 2.40
C THR A 67 13.39 7.64 2.60
N ALA A 68 12.91 8.33 1.55
CA ALA A 68 11.62 9.01 1.55
C ALA A 68 10.44 8.05 1.32
N LYS A 69 10.71 6.86 0.77
CA LYS A 69 9.68 5.85 0.50
C LYS A 69 9.14 5.25 1.80
N PRO A 70 7.84 4.88 1.86
CA PRO A 70 7.32 4.05 2.94
C PRO A 70 8.16 2.78 3.11
N ALA A 71 8.34 2.34 4.35
CA ALA A 71 9.11 1.15 4.66
C ALA A 71 8.37 0.30 5.69
N MET A 72 8.51 -1.01 5.59
CA MET A 72 8.13 -1.94 6.64
C MET A 72 9.30 -2.88 6.93
N PHE A 73 9.30 -3.48 8.11
CA PHE A 73 10.29 -4.44 8.52
C PHE A 73 9.68 -5.85 8.53
N VAL A 74 10.36 -6.78 7.89
CA VAL A 74 10.00 -8.19 7.93
C VAL A 74 11.02 -8.91 8.80
N ALA A 75 10.57 -9.39 9.96
CA ALA A 75 11.41 -10.15 10.88
C ALA A 75 11.29 -11.64 10.55
N ASN A 76 12.35 -12.22 10.00
CA ASN A 76 12.44 -13.68 9.86
C ASN A 76 12.85 -14.28 11.21
N VAL A 77 11.92 -14.97 11.86
CA VAL A 77 12.11 -15.57 13.18
C VAL A 77 12.16 -17.11 13.09
N ALA A 78 12.69 -17.76 14.11
CA ALA A 78 12.56 -19.21 14.28
C ALA A 78 11.09 -19.59 14.59
N GLU A 79 10.76 -20.86 14.54
CA GLU A 79 9.39 -21.37 14.77
C GLU A 79 8.83 -20.96 16.15
N ASP A 80 9.68 -20.93 17.16
CA ASP A 80 9.40 -20.52 18.53
C ASP A 80 9.71 -19.03 18.80
N GLY A 81 10.13 -18.28 17.78
CA GLY A 81 10.66 -16.92 17.92
C GLY A 81 9.63 -15.79 17.78
N PHE A 82 8.34 -16.09 17.75
CA PHE A 82 7.28 -15.09 17.65
C PHE A 82 7.02 -14.36 18.98
N GLU A 83 7.28 -15.06 20.10
CA GLU A 83 7.14 -14.56 21.47
C GLU A 83 8.48 -14.63 22.19
N ASN A 84 8.61 -13.84 23.27
CA ASN A 84 9.80 -13.82 24.13
C ASN A 84 11.13 -13.65 23.37
N ASN A 85 11.12 -12.86 22.29
CA ASN A 85 12.26 -12.66 21.40
C ASN A 85 12.81 -11.23 21.54
N PRO A 86 13.92 -11.05 22.31
CA PRO A 86 14.49 -9.72 22.56
C PRO A 86 14.93 -8.99 21.27
N LEU A 87 15.32 -9.72 20.21
CA LEU A 87 15.69 -9.12 18.93
C LEU A 87 14.47 -8.58 18.19
N LEU A 88 13.35 -9.33 18.21
CA LEU A 88 12.09 -8.89 17.65
C LEU A 88 11.56 -7.65 18.39
N ASP A 89 11.67 -7.62 19.71
CA ASP A 89 11.23 -6.48 20.52
C ASP A 89 12.06 -5.23 20.24
N ARG A 90 13.39 -5.39 20.08
CA ARG A 90 14.27 -4.28 19.66
C ARG A 90 13.92 -3.78 18.26
N LEU A 91 13.61 -4.68 17.33
CA LEU A 91 13.17 -4.30 15.98
C LEU A 91 11.84 -3.55 16.01
N LYS A 92 10.88 -4.02 16.80
CA LYS A 92 9.58 -3.34 16.98
C LYS A 92 9.76 -1.93 17.54
N ALA A 93 10.62 -1.76 18.54
CA ALA A 93 10.93 -0.45 19.11
C ALA A 93 11.61 0.49 18.08
N TYR A 94 12.56 -0.02 17.31
CA TYR A 94 13.20 0.72 16.25
C TYR A 94 12.25 1.15 15.14
N ALA A 95 11.37 0.24 14.71
CA ALA A 95 10.38 0.49 13.67
C ALA A 95 9.31 1.50 14.13
N ALA A 96 8.87 1.40 15.40
CA ALA A 96 7.91 2.32 15.98
C ALA A 96 8.42 3.78 15.97
N ALA A 97 9.72 3.99 16.24
CA ALA A 97 10.34 5.31 16.14
C ALA A 97 10.32 5.91 14.71
N GLN A 98 10.04 5.10 13.70
CA GLN A 98 9.95 5.51 12.29
C GLN A 98 8.52 5.41 11.74
N ASN A 99 7.52 5.15 12.59
CA ASN A 99 6.14 4.85 12.18
C ASN A 99 6.05 3.75 11.10
N ALA A 100 6.94 2.76 11.17
CA ALA A 100 7.03 1.67 10.20
C ALA A 100 6.42 0.39 10.81
N PRO A 101 5.58 -0.36 10.06
CA PRO A 101 5.05 -1.63 10.53
C PRO A 101 6.14 -2.71 10.59
N VAL A 102 5.95 -3.69 11.48
CA VAL A 102 6.77 -4.90 11.60
C VAL A 102 5.88 -6.12 11.39
N VAL A 103 6.29 -7.00 10.49
CA VAL A 103 5.66 -8.31 10.28
C VAL A 103 6.67 -9.39 10.64
N ALA A 104 6.36 -10.20 11.64
CA ALA A 104 7.16 -11.38 11.98
C ALA A 104 6.65 -12.58 11.16
N ILE A 105 7.56 -13.25 10.47
CA ILE A 105 7.31 -14.48 9.71
C ILE A 105 8.39 -15.51 10.04
N SER A 106 8.11 -16.80 9.86
CA SER A 106 9.14 -17.82 9.79
C SER A 106 9.18 -18.35 8.35
N ALA A 107 10.23 -18.00 7.63
CA ALA A 107 10.39 -18.43 6.24
C ALA A 107 10.43 -19.96 6.12
N LYS A 108 10.89 -20.66 7.15
CA LYS A 108 10.88 -22.14 7.22
C LYS A 108 9.45 -22.66 7.26
N LEU A 109 8.62 -22.16 8.18
CA LEU A 109 7.22 -22.57 8.29
C LEU A 109 6.42 -22.22 7.02
N GLU A 110 6.66 -21.05 6.42
CA GLU A 110 6.01 -20.67 5.15
C GLU A 110 6.37 -21.65 4.02
N ALA A 111 7.64 -22.07 3.94
CA ALA A 111 8.08 -23.07 2.94
C ALA A 111 7.41 -24.44 3.18
N GLU A 112 7.34 -24.89 4.42
CA GLU A 112 6.65 -26.16 4.77
C GLU A 112 5.16 -26.08 4.43
N MET A 113 4.47 -25.00 4.80
CA MET A 113 3.06 -24.80 4.50
C MET A 113 2.75 -24.72 2.99
N SER A 114 3.72 -24.31 2.16
CA SER A 114 3.52 -24.24 0.70
C SER A 114 3.38 -25.62 0.04
N GLU A 115 3.90 -26.67 0.68
CA GLU A 115 3.84 -28.05 0.21
C GLU A 115 2.61 -28.82 0.76
N MET A 116 1.86 -28.22 1.70
CA MET A 116 0.72 -28.86 2.36
C MET A 116 -0.58 -28.69 1.57
N SER A 117 -1.51 -29.62 1.75
CA SER A 117 -2.91 -29.44 1.36
C SER A 117 -3.55 -28.31 2.17
N ASP A 118 -4.67 -27.75 1.70
CA ASP A 118 -5.37 -26.69 2.42
C ASP A 118 -5.86 -27.16 3.80
N GLU A 119 -6.26 -28.44 3.92
CA GLU A 119 -6.73 -29.04 5.17
C GLU A 119 -5.57 -29.21 6.17
N ASP A 120 -4.44 -29.77 5.72
CA ASP A 120 -3.25 -29.94 6.57
C ASP A 120 -2.68 -28.60 7.00
N ARG A 121 -2.69 -27.62 6.10
CA ARG A 121 -2.24 -26.23 6.40
C ARG A 121 -3.09 -25.59 7.49
N GLN A 122 -4.41 -25.78 7.44
CA GLN A 122 -5.32 -25.26 8.45
C GLN A 122 -5.04 -25.87 9.82
N MET A 123 -4.89 -27.19 9.91
CA MET A 123 -4.53 -27.89 11.14
C MET A 123 -3.19 -27.43 11.69
N PHE A 124 -2.21 -27.26 10.82
CA PHE A 124 -0.86 -26.79 11.20
C PHE A 124 -0.88 -25.38 11.76
N LEU A 125 -1.66 -24.49 11.16
CA LEU A 125 -1.84 -23.12 11.66
C LEU A 125 -2.52 -23.10 13.03
N GLU A 126 -3.53 -23.94 13.27
CA GLU A 126 -4.21 -24.07 14.54
C GLU A 126 -3.25 -24.58 15.65
N GLU A 127 -2.39 -25.56 15.33
CA GLU A 127 -1.36 -26.07 16.24
C GLU A 127 -0.35 -24.97 16.64
N LEU A 128 0.00 -24.09 15.70
CA LEU A 128 0.86 -22.94 15.94
C LEU A 128 0.15 -21.75 16.62
N GLY A 129 -1.16 -21.84 16.86
CA GLY A 129 -1.95 -20.74 17.38
C GLY A 129 -2.07 -19.55 16.43
N GLN A 130 -1.88 -19.80 15.11
CA GLN A 130 -1.97 -18.80 14.05
C GLN A 130 -3.31 -18.94 13.32
N THR A 131 -3.87 -17.82 12.87
CA THR A 131 -5.13 -17.81 12.11
C THR A 131 -4.93 -17.81 10.61
N GLU A 132 -3.73 -17.47 10.15
CA GLU A 132 -3.37 -17.37 8.74
C GLU A 132 -1.85 -17.48 8.53
N PRO A 133 -1.38 -17.84 7.33
CA PRO A 133 0.03 -17.82 6.98
C PRO A 133 0.64 -16.43 7.15
N GLY A 134 1.92 -16.38 7.52
CA GLY A 134 2.65 -15.12 7.67
C GLY A 134 2.76 -14.34 6.35
N LEU A 135 2.80 -15.05 5.22
CA LEU A 135 2.78 -14.43 3.89
C LEU A 135 1.50 -13.58 3.67
N ASN A 136 0.34 -14.04 4.13
CA ASN A 136 -0.91 -13.28 4.02
C ASN A 136 -0.85 -12.00 4.85
N ARG A 137 -0.29 -12.08 6.08
CA ARG A 137 -0.06 -10.91 6.93
C ARG A 137 0.91 -9.92 6.27
N LEU A 138 1.96 -10.42 5.62
CA LEU A 138 2.93 -9.61 4.89
C LEU A 138 2.28 -8.87 3.73
N ILE A 139 1.50 -9.57 2.89
CA ILE A 139 0.78 -8.98 1.75
C ILE A 139 -0.17 -7.89 2.24
N ARG A 140 -0.97 -8.17 3.25
CA ARG A 140 -1.95 -7.22 3.81
C ARG A 140 -1.26 -5.97 4.39
N SER A 141 -0.15 -6.17 5.10
CA SER A 141 0.64 -5.06 5.63
C SER A 141 1.26 -4.21 4.51
N ALA A 142 1.72 -4.84 3.43
CA ALA A 142 2.25 -4.12 2.26
C ALA A 142 1.17 -3.30 1.54
N TYR A 143 -0.03 -3.87 1.34
CA TYR A 143 -1.18 -3.16 0.77
C TYR A 143 -1.56 -1.95 1.64
N SER A 144 -1.68 -2.15 2.94
CA SER A 144 -1.99 -1.06 3.89
C SER A 144 -0.92 0.04 3.85
N LEU A 145 0.38 -0.33 3.85
CA LEU A 145 1.49 0.61 3.80
C LEU A 145 1.48 1.48 2.54
N LEU A 146 1.09 0.90 1.41
CA LEU A 146 1.02 1.57 0.12
C LEU A 146 -0.33 2.28 -0.12
N GLY A 147 -1.26 2.16 0.82
CA GLY A 147 -2.62 2.70 0.66
C GLY A 147 -3.38 2.05 -0.49
N LEU A 148 -3.18 0.74 -0.70
CA LEU A 148 -3.82 -0.03 -1.76
C LEU A 148 -5.01 -0.82 -1.23
N GLN A 149 -5.97 -1.05 -2.09
CA GLN A 149 -7.11 -1.93 -1.86
C GLN A 149 -7.50 -2.63 -3.16
N THR A 150 -8.38 -3.63 -3.05
CA THR A 150 -8.77 -4.47 -4.18
C THR A 150 -10.28 -4.40 -4.40
N TYR A 151 -10.71 -4.27 -5.65
CA TYR A 151 -12.06 -4.57 -6.07
C TYR A 151 -12.06 -5.69 -7.12
N PHE A 152 -13.22 -6.29 -7.37
CA PHE A 152 -13.37 -7.39 -8.31
C PHE A 152 -14.29 -7.01 -9.47
N THR A 153 -14.02 -7.60 -10.63
CA THR A 153 -15.00 -7.74 -11.70
C THR A 153 -15.31 -9.22 -11.86
N ALA A 154 -16.59 -9.57 -11.92
CA ALA A 154 -17.05 -10.94 -12.08
C ALA A 154 -17.99 -11.02 -13.27
N GLY A 155 -17.57 -11.69 -14.33
CA GLY A 155 -18.34 -11.94 -15.53
C GLY A 155 -18.33 -13.41 -15.90
N VAL A 156 -19.16 -13.80 -16.88
CA VAL A 156 -19.27 -15.19 -17.35
C VAL A 156 -17.94 -15.73 -17.89
N LYS A 157 -17.11 -14.86 -18.46
CA LYS A 157 -15.84 -15.25 -19.11
C LYS A 157 -14.63 -15.11 -18.21
N GLU A 158 -14.66 -14.18 -17.28
CA GLU A 158 -13.50 -13.83 -16.46
C GLU A 158 -13.95 -13.29 -15.11
N VAL A 159 -13.20 -13.68 -14.07
CA VAL A 159 -13.24 -13.05 -12.75
C VAL A 159 -11.85 -12.48 -12.50
N ARG A 160 -11.77 -11.20 -12.12
CA ARG A 160 -10.48 -10.53 -11.95
C ARG A 160 -10.47 -9.61 -10.74
N ALA A 161 -9.33 -9.60 -10.04
CA ALA A 161 -9.01 -8.65 -8.99
C ALA A 161 -8.24 -7.46 -9.57
N TRP A 162 -8.61 -6.25 -9.16
CA TRP A 162 -8.00 -5.00 -9.60
C TRP A 162 -7.49 -4.22 -8.40
N THR A 163 -6.25 -3.78 -8.46
CA THR A 163 -5.64 -2.99 -7.39
C THR A 163 -5.84 -1.51 -7.66
N ILE A 164 -6.36 -0.80 -6.67
CA ILE A 164 -6.60 0.65 -6.67
C ILE A 164 -6.06 1.27 -5.38
N HIS A 165 -6.05 2.59 -5.29
CA HIS A 165 -5.70 3.29 -4.06
C HIS A 165 -6.93 3.47 -3.16
N VAL A 166 -6.71 3.45 -1.86
CA VAL A 166 -7.73 3.81 -0.88
C VAL A 166 -8.18 5.25 -1.12
N GLY A 167 -9.47 5.44 -1.32
CA GLY A 167 -10.07 6.72 -1.64
C GLY A 167 -10.37 6.93 -3.13
N ASP A 168 -9.96 6.01 -4.01
CA ASP A 168 -10.32 6.08 -5.43
C ASP A 168 -11.83 5.98 -5.63
N THR A 169 -12.33 6.83 -6.52
CA THR A 169 -13.74 6.86 -6.91
C THR A 169 -14.05 5.85 -8.02
N GLY A 170 -15.34 5.60 -8.29
CA GLY A 170 -15.78 4.70 -9.35
C GLY A 170 -15.11 4.96 -10.71
N PRO A 171 -15.04 6.20 -11.21
CA PRO A 171 -14.31 6.52 -12.45
C PRO A 171 -12.82 6.16 -12.39
N GLN A 172 -12.11 6.48 -11.30
CA GLN A 172 -10.70 6.16 -11.14
C GLN A 172 -10.47 4.63 -11.12
N ALA A 173 -11.32 3.89 -10.43
CA ALA A 173 -11.28 2.42 -10.43
C ALA A 173 -11.54 1.85 -11.83
N ALA A 174 -12.50 2.39 -12.57
CA ALA A 174 -12.76 2.00 -13.95
C ALA A 174 -11.55 2.30 -14.88
N GLY A 175 -10.83 3.39 -14.60
CA GLY A 175 -9.62 3.81 -15.31
C GLY A 175 -8.48 2.80 -15.23
N VAL A 176 -8.39 2.04 -14.14
CA VAL A 176 -7.39 0.97 -13.99
C VAL A 176 -7.62 -0.17 -14.99
N ILE A 177 -8.87 -0.39 -15.41
CA ILE A 177 -9.18 -1.36 -16.47
C ILE A 177 -8.82 -0.78 -17.83
N HIS A 178 -9.34 0.41 -18.14
CA HIS A 178 -9.06 1.13 -19.38
C HIS A 178 -9.42 2.62 -19.25
N THR A 179 -8.62 3.50 -19.84
CA THR A 179 -8.84 4.95 -19.79
C THR A 179 -10.19 5.39 -20.37
N ASP A 180 -10.74 4.66 -21.32
CA ASP A 180 -12.06 4.98 -21.90
C ASP A 180 -13.19 4.70 -20.91
N PHE A 181 -13.02 3.72 -20.00
CA PHE A 181 -13.98 3.43 -18.94
C PHE A 181 -14.04 4.59 -17.93
N GLU A 182 -12.91 5.20 -17.62
CA GLU A 182 -12.85 6.39 -16.76
C GLU A 182 -13.58 7.58 -17.40
N LYS A 183 -13.22 7.88 -18.66
CA LYS A 183 -13.77 9.02 -19.40
C LYS A 183 -15.26 8.90 -19.66
N GLY A 184 -15.69 7.70 -20.07
CA GLY A 184 -17.08 7.39 -20.39
C GLY A 184 -17.93 6.94 -19.20
N TYR A 185 -17.40 6.95 -17.97
CA TYR A 185 -18.09 6.42 -16.80
C TYR A 185 -19.47 7.04 -16.61
N ILE A 186 -20.50 6.17 -16.51
CA ILE A 186 -21.87 6.56 -16.23
C ILE A 186 -22.21 6.21 -14.78
N ARG A 187 -22.08 4.93 -14.42
CA ARG A 187 -22.31 4.38 -13.09
C ARG A 187 -21.69 2.98 -12.98
N ALA A 188 -21.59 2.47 -11.76
CA ALA A 188 -21.25 1.07 -11.51
C ALA A 188 -22.42 0.35 -10.82
N GLN A 189 -22.64 -0.90 -11.20
CA GLN A 189 -23.41 -1.84 -10.40
C GLN A 189 -22.44 -2.47 -9.42
N THR A 190 -22.69 -2.31 -8.13
CA THR A 190 -21.76 -2.67 -7.06
C THR A 190 -22.44 -3.58 -6.04
N ILE A 191 -21.78 -4.67 -5.69
CA ILE A 191 -22.20 -5.63 -4.67
C ILE A 191 -21.02 -5.82 -3.73
N SER A 192 -21.24 -5.88 -2.40
CA SER A 192 -20.14 -6.23 -1.48
C SER A 192 -19.72 -7.69 -1.69
N TYR A 193 -18.46 -8.01 -1.41
CA TYR A 193 -17.96 -9.39 -1.52
C TYR A 193 -18.79 -10.35 -0.69
N GLU A 194 -19.13 -9.98 0.54
CA GLU A 194 -19.93 -10.80 1.46
C GLU A 194 -21.33 -11.09 0.90
N ASP A 195 -22.00 -10.08 0.34
CA ASP A 195 -23.30 -10.25 -0.28
C ASP A 195 -23.20 -11.11 -1.56
N PHE A 196 -22.14 -10.89 -2.36
CA PHE A 196 -21.92 -11.67 -3.58
C PHE A 196 -21.77 -13.17 -3.30
N ILE A 197 -21.01 -13.53 -2.27
CA ILE A 197 -20.83 -14.94 -1.86
C ILE A 197 -22.10 -15.48 -1.18
N SER A 198 -22.70 -14.73 -0.26
CA SER A 198 -23.88 -15.18 0.50
C SER A 198 -25.08 -15.47 -0.40
N TYR A 199 -25.26 -14.65 -1.43
CA TYR A 199 -26.36 -14.79 -2.40
C TYR A 199 -25.96 -15.55 -3.68
N LYS A 200 -24.80 -16.23 -3.68
CA LYS A 200 -24.29 -17.10 -4.76
C LYS A 200 -24.16 -16.38 -6.11
N GLY A 201 -23.67 -15.15 -6.08
CA GLY A 201 -23.33 -14.39 -7.27
C GLY A 201 -24.23 -13.20 -7.55
N GLU A 202 -24.03 -12.60 -8.73
CA GLU A 202 -24.64 -11.34 -9.12
C GLU A 202 -26.17 -11.39 -9.13
N GLN A 203 -26.76 -12.44 -9.75
CA GLN A 203 -28.21 -12.54 -9.87
C GLN A 203 -28.90 -12.71 -8.51
N GLY A 204 -28.36 -13.57 -7.62
CA GLY A 204 -28.92 -13.76 -6.30
C GLY A 204 -28.82 -12.50 -5.42
N ALA A 205 -27.71 -11.78 -5.49
CA ALA A 205 -27.55 -10.51 -4.80
C ALA A 205 -28.52 -9.43 -5.35
N LYS A 206 -28.74 -9.40 -6.65
CA LYS A 206 -29.70 -8.49 -7.30
C LYS A 206 -31.13 -8.77 -6.84
N ASP A 207 -31.54 -10.02 -6.85
CA ASP A 207 -32.89 -10.45 -6.42
C ASP A 207 -33.13 -10.16 -4.93
N ALA A 208 -32.07 -10.21 -4.11
CA ALA A 208 -32.10 -9.84 -2.71
C ALA A 208 -32.01 -8.32 -2.46
N GLY A 209 -31.94 -7.48 -3.51
CA GLY A 209 -31.84 -6.03 -3.40
C GLY A 209 -30.49 -5.52 -2.88
N LYS A 210 -29.43 -6.33 -3.02
CA LYS A 210 -28.07 -6.02 -2.54
C LYS A 210 -27.18 -5.35 -3.59
N MET A 211 -27.61 -5.33 -4.84
CA MET A 211 -26.92 -4.61 -5.91
C MET A 211 -27.26 -3.12 -5.83
N ARG A 212 -26.23 -2.29 -5.68
CA ARG A 212 -26.34 -0.85 -5.65
C ARG A 212 -25.93 -0.24 -6.99
N ALA A 213 -26.53 0.89 -7.36
CA ALA A 213 -26.11 1.69 -8.51
C ALA A 213 -25.33 2.90 -8.00
N GLU A 214 -24.01 2.92 -8.25
CA GLU A 214 -23.11 3.91 -7.69
C GLU A 214 -22.66 4.93 -8.76
N GLY A 215 -22.78 6.20 -8.45
CA GLY A 215 -22.40 7.32 -9.32
C GLY A 215 -20.90 7.66 -9.26
N LYS A 216 -20.53 8.79 -9.87
CA LYS A 216 -19.12 9.23 -10.01
C LYS A 216 -18.41 9.53 -8.69
N GLU A 217 -19.16 9.96 -7.68
CA GLU A 217 -18.61 10.33 -6.36
C GLU A 217 -18.47 9.14 -5.40
N TYR A 218 -18.88 7.95 -5.84
CA TYR A 218 -18.75 6.77 -5.00
C TYR A 218 -17.29 6.40 -4.77
N VAL A 219 -16.87 6.38 -3.52
CA VAL A 219 -15.55 5.88 -3.12
C VAL A 219 -15.62 4.37 -2.99
N VAL A 220 -14.85 3.68 -3.82
CA VAL A 220 -14.80 2.22 -3.89
C VAL A 220 -14.31 1.66 -2.55
N LYS A 221 -14.91 0.56 -2.11
CA LYS A 221 -14.52 -0.15 -0.90
C LYS A 221 -13.74 -1.40 -1.24
N ASP A 222 -12.86 -1.82 -0.33
CA ASP A 222 -12.16 -3.09 -0.47
C ASP A 222 -13.14 -4.25 -0.55
N GLY A 223 -12.96 -5.13 -1.53
CA GLY A 223 -13.83 -6.27 -1.77
C GLY A 223 -15.11 -5.97 -2.58
N ASP A 224 -15.36 -4.73 -3.03
CA ASP A 224 -16.50 -4.47 -3.91
C ASP A 224 -16.41 -5.31 -5.20
N VAL A 225 -17.51 -5.94 -5.60
CA VAL A 225 -17.67 -6.59 -6.91
C VAL A 225 -18.42 -5.63 -7.82
N MET A 226 -17.77 -5.17 -8.89
CA MET A 226 -18.23 -4.04 -9.68
C MET A 226 -18.39 -4.38 -11.16
N ASN A 227 -19.47 -3.89 -11.75
CA ASN A 227 -19.70 -3.89 -13.18
C ASN A 227 -19.90 -2.46 -13.67
N PHE A 228 -18.98 -1.95 -14.49
CA PHE A 228 -18.99 -0.58 -14.98
C PHE A 228 -19.83 -0.39 -16.21
N LEU A 229 -20.71 0.61 -16.18
CA LEU A 229 -21.49 1.08 -17.31
C LEU A 229 -20.88 2.39 -17.80
N PHE A 230 -20.46 2.41 -19.06
CA PHE A 230 -19.80 3.56 -19.68
C PHE A 230 -20.32 3.80 -21.09
N SER A 231 -20.20 5.05 -21.54
CA SER A 231 -20.43 5.42 -22.95
C SER A 231 -19.11 5.37 -23.71
N SER A 232 -19.09 4.72 -24.84
CA SER A 232 -17.97 4.73 -25.80
C SER A 232 -17.98 6.00 -26.62
#